data_3e5560256c6b2f1009240b9d519d0cb9
#
_entry.id   3e5560256c6b2f1009240b9d519d0cb9
#
_cell.length_a   1.000
_cell.length_b   1.000
_cell.length_c   1.000
_cell.angle_alpha   90.00
_cell.angle_beta   90.00
_cell.angle_gamma   90.00
#
_symmetry.space_group_name_H-M   'P 1'
#
loop_
_entity.id
_entity.type
_entity.pdbx_description
1 polymer ?
#
loop_
_entity_poly.entity_id
_entity_poly.type
_entity_poly.pdbx_seq_one_letter_code
_entity_poly.pdbx_strand_id
1 'polypeptide(L)'
;MTRYLAILLLTASVSAQTVRITEKPSGLVSGTLLVPVAAEAPVEKLALLINGVPYAETKGTRMTAQVNVGLYIRRLRMRAVGYDAQGNVVGEDEMVVNDPRPPFRVKMQAPPQWPETGNAELHANVLRPSEISISAVDFYVGEEKVGTAASPPYSAAVDAAKHPNAVYARVVARSTRGEEANDVWFFGDRANLQTDVTVQQIPVSVAGGAPLRADQLTLLDNGQRRNVENLVAASDQPLHVILLIDYSESMLEELPVVKAAAKQFARALLRPQDRLALAGFNQRTFWLTDYTNDWNSVAQAVDVVKPIGETHLYDSVIEMLYQIQKVPGRAALVVLTDGVDQGSKFKLDHLVHYARYAGVPVYPVVKNKTLSRWMKFGVGRVQARRLDRIAEDTGATYFIIQSERELEKVYTRIAQELRQQYQIVFYSEANTPDQWRSLQVVSSGGQNIRAPRGYFP
;
A
#
# COMPACT_ATOMS: atom_id res chain seq x y z
N MET A 1 -68.33 6.86 -9.39
CA MET A 1 -67.34 7.43 -8.48
C MET A 1 -65.98 6.74 -8.75
N THR A 2 -65.23 7.32 -9.67
CA THR A 2 -63.94 6.74 -10.14
C THR A 2 -62.84 7.51 -9.45
N ARG A 3 -62.09 6.85 -8.57
CA ARG A 3 -60.92 7.44 -7.88
C ARG A 3 -59.67 7.28 -8.76
N TYR A 4 -59.17 8.40 -9.27
CA TYR A 4 -57.85 8.45 -9.89
C TYR A 4 -56.74 8.39 -8.82
N LEU A 5 -55.89 7.37 -8.91
CA LEU A 5 -54.69 7.24 -8.12
C LEU A 5 -53.59 8.00 -8.84
N ALA A 6 -53.16 9.14 -8.31
CA ALA A 6 -52.02 9.87 -8.83
C ALA A 6 -50.73 9.18 -8.36
N ILE A 7 -50.04 8.57 -9.31
CA ILE A 7 -48.67 8.05 -9.07
C ILE A 7 -47.71 9.24 -9.13
N LEU A 8 -47.19 9.64 -7.98
CA LEU A 8 -46.07 10.58 -7.87
C LEU A 8 -44.80 9.88 -8.31
N LEU A 9 -44.38 10.10 -9.54
CA LEU A 9 -43.03 9.76 -10.00
C LEU A 9 -42.02 10.70 -9.32
N LEU A 10 -41.34 10.23 -8.25
CA LEU A 10 -40.15 10.87 -7.75
C LEU A 10 -39.04 10.66 -8.80
N THR A 11 -38.84 11.62 -9.66
CA THR A 11 -37.65 11.75 -10.46
C THR A 11 -36.50 12.13 -9.49
N ALA A 12 -35.62 11.18 -9.18
CA ALA A 12 -34.35 11.49 -8.55
C ALA A 12 -33.57 12.38 -9.54
N SER A 13 -33.64 13.70 -9.33
CA SER A 13 -32.75 14.64 -10.01
C SER A 13 -31.34 14.31 -9.59
N VAL A 14 -30.55 13.75 -10.50
CA VAL A 14 -29.09 13.75 -10.37
C VAL A 14 -28.71 15.24 -10.35
N SER A 15 -28.42 15.77 -9.16
CA SER A 15 -27.93 17.13 -9.00
C SER A 15 -26.64 17.22 -9.81
N ALA A 16 -26.64 18.00 -10.89
CA ALA A 16 -25.43 18.31 -11.63
C ALA A 16 -24.44 18.94 -10.67
N GLN A 17 -23.24 18.39 -10.60
CA GLN A 17 -22.19 18.85 -9.69
C GLN A 17 -21.80 20.27 -10.11
N THR A 18 -22.16 21.28 -9.31
CA THR A 18 -21.96 22.70 -9.62
C THR A 18 -20.50 23.15 -9.62
N VAL A 19 -19.60 22.37 -8.99
CA VAL A 19 -18.15 22.60 -8.99
C VAL A 19 -17.46 21.32 -9.42
N ARG A 20 -16.46 21.41 -10.29
CA ARG A 20 -15.72 20.25 -10.78
C ARG A 20 -14.24 20.56 -10.95
N ILE A 21 -13.37 19.67 -10.46
CA ILE A 21 -11.96 19.57 -10.84
C ILE A 21 -11.94 18.81 -12.17
N THR A 22 -11.62 19.51 -13.28
CA THR A 22 -11.81 18.97 -14.62
C THR A 22 -10.76 17.94 -15.05
N GLU A 23 -9.59 17.96 -14.41
CA GLU A 23 -8.51 16.99 -14.66
C GLU A 23 -8.05 16.42 -13.35
N LYS A 24 -8.12 15.09 -13.21
CA LYS A 24 -7.68 14.35 -12.02
C LYS A 24 -6.56 13.38 -12.46
N PRO A 25 -5.31 13.56 -12.01
CA PRO A 25 -4.22 12.66 -12.38
C PRO A 25 -4.46 11.25 -11.85
N SER A 26 -4.12 10.25 -12.64
CA SER A 26 -4.31 8.82 -12.29
C SER A 26 -3.06 8.15 -11.72
N GLY A 27 -1.89 8.79 -11.81
CA GLY A 27 -0.61 8.23 -11.40
C GLY A 27 0.04 8.98 -10.24
N LEU A 28 1.32 8.67 -10.04
CA LEU A 28 2.17 9.34 -9.06
C LEU A 28 2.44 10.77 -9.48
N VAL A 29 2.17 11.71 -8.59
CA VAL A 29 2.30 13.15 -8.81
C VAL A 29 3.46 13.71 -8.00
N SER A 30 4.36 14.46 -8.66
CA SER A 30 5.51 15.11 -8.03
C SER A 30 5.86 16.40 -8.74
N GLY A 31 6.47 17.34 -8.02
CA GLY A 31 6.82 18.68 -8.54
C GLY A 31 5.60 19.59 -8.61
N THR A 32 5.31 20.16 -9.76
CA THR A 32 4.20 21.12 -9.95
C THR A 32 3.02 20.45 -10.64
N LEU A 33 1.83 20.57 -10.03
CA LEU A 33 0.56 20.09 -10.56
C LEU A 33 -0.32 21.29 -10.93
N LEU A 34 -0.89 21.27 -12.12
CA LEU A 34 -1.96 22.18 -12.49
C LEU A 34 -3.30 21.58 -12.10
N VAL A 35 -4.12 22.34 -11.37
CA VAL A 35 -5.44 21.94 -10.90
C VAL A 35 -6.50 22.84 -11.53
N PRO A 36 -7.06 22.44 -12.68
CA PRO A 36 -8.13 23.18 -13.32
C PRO A 36 -9.48 22.89 -12.62
N VAL A 37 -10.19 23.96 -12.24
CA VAL A 37 -11.49 23.92 -11.61
C VAL A 37 -12.47 24.72 -12.49
N ALA A 38 -13.62 24.14 -12.74
CA ALA A 38 -14.73 24.81 -13.42
C ALA A 38 -15.99 24.70 -12.54
N ALA A 39 -16.84 25.72 -12.61
CA ALA A 39 -18.13 25.75 -11.94
C ALA A 39 -19.21 26.35 -12.82
N GLU A 40 -20.45 26.13 -12.45
CA GLU A 40 -21.66 26.69 -13.06
C GLU A 40 -22.38 27.64 -12.08
N ALA A 41 -23.29 28.45 -12.59
CA ALA A 41 -24.11 29.30 -11.72
C ALA A 41 -24.81 28.46 -10.62
N PRO A 42 -24.94 28.96 -9.39
CA PRO A 42 -24.74 30.34 -8.95
C PRO A 42 -23.32 30.66 -8.36
N VAL A 43 -22.29 29.95 -8.75
CA VAL A 43 -20.91 30.17 -8.19
C VAL A 43 -20.37 31.52 -8.70
N GLU A 44 -19.94 32.39 -7.78
CA GLU A 44 -19.24 33.65 -8.06
C GLU A 44 -17.78 33.67 -7.59
N LYS A 45 -17.42 32.78 -6.66
CA LYS A 45 -16.05 32.64 -6.17
C LYS A 45 -15.68 31.16 -6.05
N LEU A 46 -14.47 30.82 -6.47
CA LEU A 46 -13.86 29.51 -6.28
C LEU A 46 -12.69 29.58 -5.29
N ALA A 47 -12.58 28.56 -4.43
CA ALA A 47 -11.42 28.35 -3.58
C ALA A 47 -10.89 26.90 -3.75
N LEU A 48 -9.59 26.73 -3.72
CA LEU A 48 -8.91 25.44 -3.61
C LEU A 48 -8.29 25.31 -2.23
N LEU A 49 -8.61 24.24 -1.53
CA LEU A 49 -8.02 23.89 -0.23
C LEU A 49 -7.14 22.66 -0.40
N ILE A 50 -6.00 22.64 0.29
CA ILE A 50 -5.10 21.48 0.36
C ILE A 50 -5.03 21.01 1.81
N ASN A 51 -5.41 19.76 2.07
CA ASN A 51 -5.52 19.18 3.42
C ASN A 51 -6.35 20.08 4.38
N GLY A 52 -7.40 20.72 3.86
CA GLY A 52 -8.27 21.63 4.61
C GLY A 52 -7.78 23.07 4.74
N VAL A 53 -6.56 23.37 4.30
CA VAL A 53 -5.99 24.73 4.35
C VAL A 53 -6.24 25.45 3.03
N PRO A 54 -6.77 26.70 3.02
CA PRO A 54 -6.92 27.51 1.81
C PRO A 54 -5.56 27.68 1.09
N TYR A 55 -5.55 27.45 -0.23
CA TYR A 55 -4.34 27.52 -1.06
C TYR A 55 -4.45 28.59 -2.14
N ALA A 56 -5.56 28.61 -2.85
CA ALA A 56 -5.82 29.57 -3.92
C ALA A 56 -7.30 29.96 -3.96
N GLU A 57 -7.57 31.19 -4.34
CA GLU A 57 -8.92 31.70 -4.53
C GLU A 57 -9.00 32.57 -5.79
N THR A 58 -10.17 32.56 -6.43
CA THR A 58 -10.47 33.45 -7.56
C THR A 58 -11.94 33.84 -7.59
N LYS A 59 -12.23 35.03 -8.12
CA LYS A 59 -13.62 35.42 -8.46
C LYS A 59 -13.96 34.84 -9.83
N GLY A 60 -15.16 34.32 -9.98
CA GLY A 60 -15.68 33.72 -11.22
C GLY A 60 -15.78 32.20 -11.14
N THR A 61 -16.09 31.60 -12.28
CA THR A 61 -16.46 30.18 -12.43
C THR A 61 -15.32 29.29 -12.96
N ARG A 62 -14.13 29.83 -13.17
CA ARG A 62 -12.97 29.07 -13.64
C ARG A 62 -11.70 29.47 -12.91
N MET A 63 -10.91 28.46 -12.55
CA MET A 63 -9.60 28.65 -11.91
C MET A 63 -8.64 27.55 -12.39
N THR A 64 -7.37 27.90 -12.60
CA THR A 64 -6.29 26.92 -12.73
C THR A 64 -5.23 27.22 -11.67
N ALA A 65 -5.23 26.45 -10.60
CA ALA A 65 -4.25 26.63 -9.54
C ALA A 65 -2.97 25.85 -9.84
N GLN A 66 -1.82 26.48 -9.65
CA GLN A 66 -0.52 25.85 -9.78
C GLN A 66 -0.07 25.39 -8.39
N VAL A 67 -0.17 24.09 -8.12
CA VAL A 67 0.13 23.49 -6.81
C VAL A 67 1.51 22.87 -6.82
N ASN A 68 2.40 23.32 -5.95
CA ASN A 68 3.69 22.66 -5.75
C ASN A 68 3.53 21.49 -4.77
N VAL A 69 3.47 20.27 -5.29
CA VAL A 69 3.36 19.05 -4.47
C VAL A 69 4.74 18.56 -3.98
N GLY A 70 5.83 19.15 -4.45
CA GLY A 70 7.20 18.80 -4.06
C GLY A 70 7.68 17.46 -4.61
N LEU A 71 8.88 17.07 -4.17
CA LEU A 71 9.51 15.80 -4.53
C LEU A 71 9.40 14.75 -3.42
N TYR A 72 9.02 15.12 -2.20
CA TYR A 72 8.64 14.20 -1.15
C TYR A 72 7.19 13.76 -1.36
N ILE A 73 7.02 12.57 -1.90
CA ILE A 73 5.71 12.06 -2.28
C ILE A 73 4.89 11.79 -1.02
N ARG A 74 3.73 12.45 -0.96
CA ARG A 74 2.77 12.32 0.13
C ARG A 74 1.35 12.43 -0.40
N ARG A 75 0.42 11.85 0.33
CA ARG A 75 -1.01 11.97 0.04
C ARG A 75 -1.47 13.41 0.29
N LEU A 76 -2.08 14.01 -0.73
CA LEU A 76 -2.68 15.34 -0.60
C LEU A 76 -4.16 15.28 -0.99
N ARG A 77 -4.99 15.81 -0.12
CA ARG A 77 -6.44 16.01 -0.37
C ARG A 77 -6.64 17.43 -0.88
N MET A 78 -7.15 17.56 -2.10
CA MET A 78 -7.43 18.82 -2.74
C MET A 78 -8.95 18.95 -2.90
N ARG A 79 -9.52 20.00 -2.28
CA ARG A 79 -10.95 20.27 -2.33
C ARG A 79 -11.22 21.62 -2.98
N ALA A 80 -11.94 21.62 -4.09
CA ALA A 80 -12.45 22.82 -4.75
C ALA A 80 -13.82 23.16 -4.17
N VAL A 81 -14.02 24.39 -3.75
CA VAL A 81 -15.25 24.89 -3.14
C VAL A 81 -15.75 26.11 -3.90
N GLY A 82 -17.03 26.14 -4.26
CA GLY A 82 -17.68 27.26 -4.90
C GLY A 82 -18.61 28.00 -3.92
N TYR A 83 -18.54 29.30 -3.97
CA TYR A 83 -19.34 30.21 -3.14
C TYR A 83 -20.23 31.08 -4.01
N ASP A 84 -21.44 31.37 -3.52
CA ASP A 84 -22.34 32.37 -4.11
C ASP A 84 -21.96 33.81 -3.75
N ALA A 85 -22.71 34.79 -4.20
CA ALA A 85 -22.52 36.22 -3.89
C ALA A 85 -22.63 36.55 -2.39
N GLN A 86 -23.33 35.72 -1.62
CA GLN A 86 -23.53 35.86 -0.18
C GLN A 86 -22.45 35.16 0.61
N GLY A 87 -21.56 34.40 -0.03
CA GLY A 87 -20.47 33.63 0.61
C GLY A 87 -20.88 32.26 1.12
N ASN A 88 -22.08 31.77 0.76
CA ASN A 88 -22.49 30.41 1.10
C ASN A 88 -21.85 29.40 0.14
N VAL A 89 -21.53 28.21 0.65
CA VAL A 89 -21.04 27.08 -0.18
C VAL A 89 -22.20 26.54 -1.01
N VAL A 90 -22.07 26.55 -2.33
CA VAL A 90 -23.07 26.08 -3.28
C VAL A 90 -22.64 24.85 -4.07
N GLY A 91 -21.40 24.42 -3.92
CA GLY A 91 -20.90 23.19 -4.48
C GLY A 91 -19.44 22.92 -4.12
N GLU A 92 -19.05 21.66 -4.22
CA GLU A 92 -17.68 21.25 -3.98
C GLU A 92 -17.32 20.00 -4.81
N ASP A 93 -16.02 19.86 -5.13
CA ASP A 93 -15.45 18.64 -5.68
C ASP A 93 -14.11 18.37 -5.04
N GLU A 94 -13.74 17.09 -4.99
CA GLU A 94 -12.54 16.64 -4.31
C GLU A 94 -11.72 15.69 -5.17
N MET A 95 -10.41 15.77 -5.04
CA MET A 95 -9.48 14.74 -5.49
C MET A 95 -8.42 14.47 -4.44
N VAL A 96 -7.92 13.25 -4.42
CA VAL A 96 -6.76 12.86 -3.61
C VAL A 96 -5.66 12.41 -4.56
N VAL A 97 -4.49 13.05 -4.48
CA VAL A 97 -3.30 12.65 -5.22
C VAL A 97 -2.36 11.85 -4.33
N ASN A 98 -1.60 10.94 -4.95
CA ASN A 98 -0.67 10.05 -4.25
C ASN A 98 -1.33 9.26 -3.11
N ASP A 99 -2.59 8.82 -3.31
CA ASP A 99 -3.27 7.97 -2.34
C ASP A 99 -2.69 6.54 -2.41
N PRO A 100 -1.97 6.08 -1.40
CA PRO A 100 -1.35 4.75 -1.41
C PRO A 100 -2.34 3.63 -1.08
N ARG A 101 -3.56 3.98 -0.66
CA ARG A 101 -4.55 2.98 -0.25
C ARG A 101 -5.02 2.16 -1.44
N PRO A 102 -5.24 0.84 -1.25
CA PRO A 102 -5.83 0.02 -2.29
C PRO A 102 -7.13 0.64 -2.81
N PRO A 103 -7.36 0.66 -4.14
CA PRO A 103 -8.62 1.16 -4.70
C PRO A 103 -9.83 0.30 -4.28
N PHE A 104 -9.61 -1.00 -4.07
CA PHE A 104 -10.58 -1.91 -3.48
C PHE A 104 -10.27 -2.09 -1.98
N ARG A 105 -11.20 -1.66 -1.13
CA ARG A 105 -11.08 -1.76 0.32
C ARG A 105 -12.43 -1.87 0.98
N VAL A 106 -12.47 -2.41 2.19
CA VAL A 106 -13.66 -2.48 3.02
C VAL A 106 -13.41 -1.76 4.34
N LYS A 107 -14.45 -1.14 4.88
CA LYS A 107 -14.48 -0.58 6.23
C LYS A 107 -15.61 -1.21 7.02
N MET A 108 -15.26 -1.75 8.17
CA MET A 108 -16.22 -2.33 9.09
C MET A 108 -16.77 -1.29 10.05
N GLN A 109 -18.06 -1.41 10.37
CA GLN A 109 -18.75 -0.70 11.43
C GLN A 109 -19.49 -1.75 12.27
N ALA A 110 -19.30 -1.69 13.58
CA ALA A 110 -19.93 -2.57 14.55
C ALA A 110 -20.23 -1.78 15.83
N PRO A 111 -21.00 -2.33 16.77
CA PRO A 111 -21.19 -1.71 18.08
C PRO A 111 -19.85 -1.45 18.77
N PRO A 112 -19.68 -0.34 19.49
CA PRO A 112 -18.44 -0.05 20.21
C PRO A 112 -18.13 -1.07 21.32
N GLN A 113 -19.17 -1.67 21.90
CA GLN A 113 -19.07 -2.76 22.87
C GLN A 113 -19.86 -3.95 22.35
N TRP A 114 -19.32 -5.16 22.58
CA TRP A 114 -20.05 -6.36 22.26
C TRP A 114 -21.21 -6.52 23.24
N PRO A 115 -22.47 -6.69 22.78
CA PRO A 115 -23.59 -6.83 23.68
C PRO A 115 -23.53 -8.18 24.41
N GLU A 116 -23.96 -8.20 25.67
CA GLU A 116 -24.02 -9.43 26.46
C GLU A 116 -25.15 -10.38 26.00
N THR A 117 -26.22 -9.79 25.45
CA THR A 117 -27.41 -10.53 24.97
C THR A 117 -28.00 -9.82 23.75
N GLY A 118 -28.80 -10.54 22.97
CA GLY A 118 -29.46 -10.02 21.77
C GLY A 118 -28.53 -10.08 20.53
N ASN A 119 -28.90 -9.33 19.49
CA ASN A 119 -28.16 -9.33 18.24
C ASN A 119 -27.21 -8.13 18.14
N ALA A 120 -25.97 -8.39 17.72
CA ALA A 120 -25.02 -7.38 17.27
C ALA A 120 -25.16 -7.20 15.75
N GLU A 121 -25.31 -5.96 15.30
CA GLU A 121 -25.35 -5.61 13.86
C GLU A 121 -23.93 -5.26 13.40
N LEU A 122 -23.44 -6.01 12.44
CA LEU A 122 -22.15 -5.78 11.76
C LEU A 122 -22.44 -5.21 10.37
N HIS A 123 -21.79 -4.11 10.00
CA HIS A 123 -21.95 -3.48 8.70
C HIS A 123 -20.59 -3.35 8.00
N ALA A 124 -20.61 -3.40 6.68
CA ALA A 124 -19.43 -3.19 5.85
C ALA A 124 -19.69 -2.13 4.77
N ASN A 125 -18.82 -1.13 4.71
CA ASN A 125 -18.78 -0.17 3.62
C ASN A 125 -17.65 -0.57 2.65
N VAL A 126 -18.04 -1.05 1.46
CA VAL A 126 -17.08 -1.47 0.43
C VAL A 126 -16.82 -0.31 -0.52
N LEU A 127 -15.58 0.16 -0.54
CA LEU A 127 -15.07 1.18 -1.46
C LEU A 127 -14.35 0.47 -2.59
N ARG A 128 -14.76 0.73 -3.82
CA ARG A 128 -14.23 0.06 -5.01
C ARG A 128 -14.34 0.93 -6.27
N PRO A 129 -13.46 0.75 -7.27
CA PRO A 129 -13.69 1.23 -8.63
C PRO A 129 -14.96 0.62 -9.23
N SER A 130 -15.56 1.32 -10.18
CA SER A 130 -16.82 0.89 -10.82
C SER A 130 -16.72 -0.45 -11.56
N GLU A 131 -15.53 -0.75 -12.08
CA GLU A 131 -15.21 -1.97 -12.83
C GLU A 131 -14.99 -3.21 -11.96
N ILE A 132 -14.92 -3.05 -10.64
CA ILE A 132 -14.78 -4.15 -9.68
C ILE A 132 -16.16 -4.53 -9.14
N SER A 133 -16.62 -5.72 -9.46
CA SER A 133 -17.86 -6.29 -8.89
C SER A 133 -17.54 -7.13 -7.66
N ILE A 134 -18.41 -7.06 -6.64
CA ILE A 134 -18.26 -7.82 -5.39
C ILE A 134 -18.99 -9.15 -5.53
N SER A 135 -18.28 -10.24 -5.23
CA SER A 135 -18.86 -11.58 -5.19
C SER A 135 -19.47 -11.93 -3.82
N ALA A 136 -18.82 -11.50 -2.74
CA ALA A 136 -19.28 -11.75 -1.39
C ALA A 136 -18.59 -10.81 -0.38
N VAL A 137 -19.27 -10.56 0.74
CA VAL A 137 -18.73 -9.92 1.94
C VAL A 137 -19.00 -10.85 3.11
N ASP A 138 -17.94 -11.43 3.66
CA ASP A 138 -17.99 -12.35 4.78
C ASP A 138 -17.71 -11.63 6.10
N PHE A 139 -18.51 -11.94 7.12
CA PHE A 139 -18.38 -11.41 8.47
C PHE A 139 -17.93 -12.50 9.43
N TYR A 140 -17.04 -12.14 10.34
CA TYR A 140 -16.46 -13.03 11.35
C TYR A 140 -16.52 -12.37 12.72
N VAL A 141 -16.70 -13.19 13.77
CA VAL A 141 -16.46 -12.83 15.16
C VAL A 141 -15.30 -13.70 15.65
N GLY A 142 -14.18 -13.05 15.99
CA GLY A 142 -12.93 -13.79 16.09
C GLY A 142 -12.59 -14.46 14.75
N GLU A 143 -12.36 -15.77 14.78
CA GLU A 143 -12.09 -16.57 13.57
C GLU A 143 -13.34 -17.29 13.03
N GLU A 144 -14.48 -17.24 13.74
CA GLU A 144 -15.70 -17.88 13.32
C GLU A 144 -16.46 -17.03 12.31
N LYS A 145 -16.83 -17.64 11.18
CA LYS A 145 -17.65 -16.99 10.15
C LYS A 145 -19.11 -16.95 10.61
N VAL A 146 -19.65 -15.75 10.78
CA VAL A 146 -21.01 -15.52 11.30
C VAL A 146 -22.01 -15.05 10.25
N GLY A 147 -21.57 -14.66 9.06
CA GLY A 147 -22.48 -14.24 8.00
C GLY A 147 -21.78 -13.99 6.67
N THR A 148 -22.60 -13.93 5.60
CA THR A 148 -22.20 -13.55 4.25
C THR A 148 -23.28 -12.67 3.63
N ALA A 149 -22.90 -11.54 3.05
CA ALA A 149 -23.77 -10.69 2.24
C ALA A 149 -23.27 -10.68 0.79
N ALA A 150 -24.16 -10.97 -0.18
CA ALA A 150 -23.84 -10.97 -1.60
C ALA A 150 -24.14 -9.63 -2.31
N SER A 151 -24.95 -8.76 -1.68
CA SER A 151 -25.36 -7.46 -2.22
C SER A 151 -25.50 -6.42 -1.12
N PRO A 152 -25.39 -5.12 -1.45
CA PRO A 152 -25.66 -4.05 -0.49
C PRO A 152 -27.14 -4.04 0.00
N PRO A 153 -27.38 -3.61 1.25
CA PRO A 153 -26.39 -3.25 2.27
C PRO A 153 -25.66 -4.49 2.77
N TYR A 154 -24.31 -4.41 2.83
CA TYR A 154 -23.52 -5.52 3.37
C TYR A 154 -23.59 -5.49 4.90
N SER A 155 -24.37 -6.40 5.48
CA SER A 155 -24.55 -6.51 6.91
C SER A 155 -24.79 -7.95 7.37
N ALA A 156 -24.52 -8.21 8.65
CA ALA A 156 -24.84 -9.45 9.32
C ALA A 156 -25.32 -9.19 10.75
N ALA A 157 -26.45 -9.82 11.12
CA ALA A 157 -26.94 -9.84 12.49
C ALA A 157 -26.41 -11.08 13.18
N VAL A 158 -25.72 -10.90 14.30
CA VAL A 158 -25.03 -11.97 15.05
C VAL A 158 -25.63 -12.08 16.45
N ASP A 159 -26.05 -13.28 16.83
CA ASP A 159 -26.47 -13.57 18.20
C ASP A 159 -25.27 -13.47 19.15
N ALA A 160 -25.23 -12.40 19.94
CA ALA A 160 -24.09 -12.09 20.80
C ALA A 160 -23.88 -13.14 21.90
N ALA A 161 -24.93 -13.81 22.34
CA ALA A 161 -24.84 -14.84 23.38
C ALA A 161 -24.03 -16.07 22.94
N LYS A 162 -23.89 -16.30 21.62
CA LYS A 162 -23.02 -17.35 21.07
C LYS A 162 -21.53 -17.01 21.12
N HIS A 163 -21.19 -15.73 21.29
CA HIS A 163 -19.82 -15.25 21.32
C HIS A 163 -19.55 -14.38 22.56
N PRO A 164 -19.75 -14.89 23.80
CA PRO A 164 -19.75 -14.07 25.03
C PRO A 164 -18.39 -13.40 25.32
N ASN A 165 -17.32 -13.91 24.73
CA ASN A 165 -15.96 -13.37 24.90
C ASN A 165 -15.42 -12.74 23.60
N ALA A 166 -16.28 -12.20 22.75
CA ALA A 166 -15.86 -11.56 21.52
C ALA A 166 -14.99 -10.34 21.80
N VAL A 167 -13.76 -10.36 21.30
CA VAL A 167 -12.79 -9.27 21.43
C VAL A 167 -12.78 -8.41 20.18
N TYR A 168 -12.99 -9.03 19.02
CA TYR A 168 -13.04 -8.37 17.72
C TYR A 168 -13.99 -9.04 16.75
N ALA A 169 -14.39 -8.27 15.75
CA ALA A 169 -15.02 -8.78 14.54
C ALA A 169 -14.18 -8.40 13.31
N ARG A 170 -14.30 -9.18 12.25
CA ARG A 170 -13.57 -8.98 11.01
C ARG A 170 -14.50 -9.09 9.81
N VAL A 171 -14.24 -8.31 8.78
CA VAL A 171 -14.94 -8.39 7.50
C VAL A 171 -13.96 -8.67 6.37
N VAL A 172 -14.36 -9.52 5.43
CA VAL A 172 -13.61 -9.83 4.21
C VAL A 172 -14.52 -9.63 3.01
N ALA A 173 -14.22 -8.63 2.18
CA ALA A 173 -14.90 -8.42 0.91
C ALA A 173 -14.08 -9.08 -0.22
N ARG A 174 -14.77 -9.83 -1.10
CA ARG A 174 -14.17 -10.49 -2.26
C ARG A 174 -14.74 -9.93 -3.55
N SER A 175 -13.88 -9.65 -4.51
CA SER A 175 -14.29 -9.29 -5.87
C SER A 175 -14.54 -10.53 -6.73
N THR A 176 -15.25 -10.35 -7.84
CA THR A 176 -15.44 -11.41 -8.84
C THR A 176 -14.14 -11.78 -9.56
N ARG A 177 -13.09 -10.98 -9.41
CA ARG A 177 -11.73 -11.23 -9.94
C ARG A 177 -10.82 -11.97 -8.95
N GLY A 178 -11.33 -12.28 -7.75
CA GLY A 178 -10.56 -12.97 -6.71
C GLY A 178 -9.70 -12.05 -5.83
N GLU A 179 -9.87 -10.73 -5.94
CA GLU A 179 -9.23 -9.77 -5.03
C GLU A 179 -9.94 -9.79 -3.68
N GLU A 180 -9.19 -9.63 -2.59
CA GLU A 180 -9.73 -9.58 -1.24
C GLU A 180 -9.35 -8.26 -0.54
N ALA A 181 -10.29 -7.71 0.20
CA ALA A 181 -10.06 -6.59 1.12
C ALA A 181 -10.64 -6.96 2.49
N ASN A 182 -9.95 -6.59 3.56
CA ASN A 182 -10.39 -6.89 4.91
C ASN A 182 -10.27 -5.68 5.83
N ASP A 183 -11.05 -5.71 6.92
CA ASP A 183 -10.96 -4.75 8.02
C ASP A 183 -11.35 -5.45 9.33
N VAL A 184 -10.86 -4.91 10.47
CA VAL A 184 -11.06 -5.48 11.80
C VAL A 184 -11.59 -4.39 12.72
N TRP A 185 -12.58 -4.75 13.55
CA TRP A 185 -13.19 -3.91 14.57
C TRP A 185 -13.02 -4.56 15.95
N PHE A 186 -12.45 -3.85 16.91
CA PHE A 186 -12.27 -4.32 18.27
C PHE A 186 -13.36 -3.77 19.20
N PHE A 187 -13.85 -4.61 20.13
CA PHE A 187 -14.90 -4.29 21.11
C PHE A 187 -14.30 -3.88 22.47
N GLY A 188 -15.09 -3.19 23.30
CA GLY A 188 -14.77 -2.82 24.68
C GLY A 188 -14.33 -1.37 24.86
N ASP A 189 -13.76 -1.04 26.01
CA ASP A 189 -13.27 0.31 26.35
C ASP A 189 -12.27 0.87 25.33
N ARG A 190 -11.72 0.01 24.51
CA ARG A 190 -10.86 0.34 23.38
C ARG A 190 -11.61 0.99 22.21
N ALA A 191 -12.93 0.79 22.08
CA ALA A 191 -13.77 1.47 21.09
C ALA A 191 -14.13 2.89 21.52
N ASN A 192 -14.14 3.20 22.82
CA ASN A 192 -14.40 4.52 23.38
C ASN A 192 -13.16 5.41 23.49
N LEU A 193 -11.98 4.90 23.17
CA LEU A 193 -10.81 5.72 22.94
C LEU A 193 -10.99 6.41 21.58
N GLN A 194 -11.84 7.43 21.53
CA GLN A 194 -11.75 8.55 20.58
C GLN A 194 -10.46 9.37 20.83
N THR A 195 -9.48 8.77 21.46
CA THR A 195 -8.11 9.20 21.49
C THR A 195 -7.42 8.50 20.32
N ASP A 196 -6.96 9.22 19.40
CA ASP A 196 -5.85 9.15 18.44
C ASP A 196 -5.00 7.85 18.42
N VAL A 197 -5.59 6.67 18.66
CA VAL A 197 -4.91 5.37 18.64
C VAL A 197 -5.14 4.71 17.29
N THR A 198 -4.06 4.50 16.58
CA THR A 198 -4.08 3.83 15.26
C THR A 198 -3.61 2.39 15.42
N VAL A 199 -4.35 1.45 14.84
CA VAL A 199 -3.89 0.05 14.73
C VAL A 199 -2.79 -0.02 13.69
N GLN A 200 -1.62 -0.47 14.09
CA GLN A 200 -0.48 -0.69 13.20
C GLN A 200 -0.27 -2.17 12.94
N GLN A 201 0.01 -2.49 11.69
CA GLN A 201 0.38 -3.85 11.25
C GLN A 201 1.78 -3.78 10.63
N ILE A 202 2.73 -4.42 11.28
CA ILE A 202 4.13 -4.35 10.88
C ILE A 202 4.63 -5.74 10.49
N PRO A 203 5.16 -5.91 9.27
CA PRO A 203 5.76 -7.17 8.86
C PRO A 203 7.06 -7.40 9.61
N VAL A 204 7.24 -8.61 10.13
CA VAL A 204 8.50 -9.03 10.76
C VAL A 204 8.92 -10.38 10.22
N SER A 205 10.21 -10.60 10.07
CA SER A 205 10.78 -11.89 9.70
C SER A 205 11.80 -12.36 10.73
N VAL A 206 11.96 -13.66 10.83
CA VAL A 206 12.98 -14.29 11.71
C VAL A 206 14.05 -14.92 10.86
N ALA A 207 15.30 -14.51 11.07
CA ALA A 207 16.41 -15.12 10.37
C ALA A 207 16.50 -16.62 10.73
N GLY A 208 16.48 -17.49 9.70
CA GLY A 208 16.49 -18.94 9.90
C GLY A 208 15.10 -19.57 10.13
N GLY A 209 14.01 -18.78 10.12
CA GLY A 209 12.63 -19.28 10.11
C GLY A 209 12.16 -19.94 11.41
N ALA A 210 12.79 -19.64 12.53
CA ALA A 210 12.35 -20.15 13.83
C ALA A 210 10.95 -19.62 14.18
N PRO A 211 10.09 -20.42 14.83
CA PRO A 211 8.78 -19.95 15.29
C PRO A 211 8.90 -18.76 16.22
N LEU A 212 8.02 -17.78 16.06
CA LEU A 212 7.95 -16.58 16.88
C LEU A 212 6.69 -16.61 17.75
N ARG A 213 6.81 -16.16 18.99
CA ARG A 213 5.72 -16.07 19.93
C ARG A 213 5.57 -14.63 20.44
N ALA A 214 4.34 -14.17 20.62
CA ALA A 214 4.05 -12.80 21.05
C ALA A 214 4.65 -12.48 22.44
N ASP A 215 4.62 -13.45 23.36
CA ASP A 215 5.16 -13.32 24.73
C ASP A 215 6.69 -13.18 24.78
N GLN A 216 7.38 -13.54 23.69
CA GLN A 216 8.83 -13.37 23.55
C GLN A 216 9.24 -12.03 22.95
N LEU A 217 8.27 -11.21 22.54
CA LEU A 217 8.53 -9.94 21.86
C LEU A 217 8.51 -8.75 22.79
N THR A 218 9.50 -7.90 22.65
CA THR A 218 9.49 -6.53 23.18
C THR A 218 9.40 -5.57 22.00
N LEU A 219 8.32 -4.78 21.97
CA LEU A 219 8.05 -3.76 20.97
C LEU A 219 8.23 -2.38 21.57
N LEU A 220 9.08 -1.57 20.98
CA LEU A 220 9.28 -0.16 21.35
C LEU A 220 8.83 0.73 20.18
N ASP A 221 7.83 1.58 20.42
CA ASP A 221 7.33 2.60 19.51
C ASP A 221 7.76 3.97 20.00
N ASN A 222 8.65 4.62 19.27
CA ASN A 222 9.27 5.90 19.70
C ASN A 222 9.92 5.80 21.09
N GLY A 223 10.54 4.66 21.40
CA GLY A 223 11.16 4.36 22.68
C GLY A 223 10.20 3.93 23.80
N GLN A 224 8.90 4.00 23.59
CA GLN A 224 7.89 3.54 24.54
C GLN A 224 7.50 2.09 24.28
N ARG A 225 7.46 1.28 25.34
CA ARG A 225 7.03 -0.12 25.24
C ARG A 225 5.55 -0.20 24.91
N ARG A 226 5.21 -1.02 23.89
CA ARG A 226 3.84 -1.32 23.49
C ARG A 226 3.57 -2.82 23.62
N ASN A 227 2.33 -3.16 23.86
CA ASN A 227 1.90 -4.55 23.86
C ASN A 227 1.77 -5.04 22.42
N VAL A 228 2.20 -6.27 22.18
CA VAL A 228 1.86 -7.00 20.96
C VAL A 228 0.46 -7.54 21.15
N GLU A 229 -0.52 -6.94 20.51
CA GLU A 229 -1.94 -7.33 20.64
C GLU A 229 -2.22 -8.62 19.89
N ASN A 230 -1.57 -8.80 18.74
CA ASN A 230 -1.65 -10.03 17.97
C ASN A 230 -0.36 -10.27 17.19
N LEU A 231 -0.04 -11.55 16.99
CA LEU A 231 1.04 -12.01 16.14
C LEU A 231 0.48 -13.05 15.17
N VAL A 232 0.27 -12.65 13.94
CA VAL A 232 -0.33 -13.49 12.90
C VAL A 232 0.77 -14.06 12.01
N ALA A 233 0.83 -15.37 11.86
CA ALA A 233 1.67 -15.98 10.85
C ALA A 233 1.15 -15.60 9.46
N ALA A 234 2.03 -15.05 8.66
CA ALA A 234 1.65 -14.53 7.35
C ALA A 234 1.54 -15.62 6.26
N SER A 235 1.73 -16.90 6.62
CA SER A 235 1.71 -18.04 5.69
C SER A 235 0.40 -18.20 4.93
N ASP A 236 -0.71 -17.80 5.53
CA ASP A 236 -2.06 -18.03 5.01
C ASP A 236 -2.63 -16.82 4.24
N GLN A 237 -1.91 -15.70 4.28
CA GLN A 237 -2.30 -14.50 3.54
C GLN A 237 -1.68 -14.49 2.14
N PRO A 238 -2.44 -14.06 1.10
CA PRO A 238 -1.89 -13.84 -0.23
C PRO A 238 -0.69 -12.89 -0.18
N LEU A 239 0.35 -13.23 -0.93
CA LEU A 239 1.55 -12.42 -1.07
C LEU A 239 1.61 -11.85 -2.48
N HIS A 240 1.73 -10.52 -2.59
CA HIS A 240 1.97 -9.82 -3.84
C HIS A 240 3.44 -9.38 -3.90
N VAL A 241 4.13 -9.77 -4.95
CA VAL A 241 5.53 -9.38 -5.16
C VAL A 241 5.66 -8.67 -6.50
N ILE A 242 6.38 -7.57 -6.53
CA ILE A 242 6.92 -7.01 -7.78
C ILE A 242 8.39 -7.41 -7.85
N LEU A 243 8.78 -8.09 -8.93
CA LEU A 243 10.17 -8.26 -9.31
C LEU A 243 10.52 -7.18 -10.33
N LEU A 244 11.31 -6.21 -9.89
CA LEU A 244 11.78 -5.08 -10.69
C LEU A 244 13.19 -5.38 -11.20
N ILE A 245 13.36 -5.47 -12.51
CA ILE A 245 14.62 -5.84 -13.16
C ILE A 245 15.19 -4.66 -13.92
N ASP A 246 16.47 -4.41 -13.72
CA ASP A 246 17.25 -3.42 -14.46
C ASP A 246 17.54 -3.92 -15.87
N TYR A 247 17.08 -3.18 -16.86
CA TYR A 247 17.31 -3.39 -18.29
C TYR A 247 18.13 -2.25 -18.91
N SER A 248 18.94 -1.56 -18.11
CA SER A 248 19.90 -0.58 -18.61
C SER A 248 21.04 -1.25 -19.38
N GLU A 249 21.77 -0.46 -20.16
CA GLU A 249 22.87 -0.95 -21.01
C GLU A 249 23.99 -1.63 -20.20
N SER A 250 24.24 -1.18 -18.96
CA SER A 250 25.23 -1.78 -18.05
C SER A 250 24.92 -3.24 -17.68
N MET A 251 23.64 -3.66 -17.83
CA MET A 251 23.19 -5.03 -17.52
C MET A 251 23.32 -6.02 -18.69
N LEU A 252 23.82 -5.58 -19.87
CA LEU A 252 23.85 -6.38 -21.10
C LEU A 252 24.51 -7.77 -20.90
N GLU A 253 25.68 -7.81 -20.27
CA GLU A 253 26.42 -9.05 -20.01
C GLU A 253 25.75 -9.93 -18.95
N GLU A 254 24.99 -9.33 -18.04
CA GLU A 254 24.43 -9.97 -16.88
C GLU A 254 23.01 -10.49 -17.11
N LEU A 255 22.34 -9.94 -18.11
CA LEU A 255 20.93 -10.20 -18.35
C LEU A 255 20.55 -11.68 -18.55
N PRO A 256 21.35 -12.54 -19.23
CA PRO A 256 21.03 -13.97 -19.34
C PRO A 256 20.91 -14.64 -17.97
N VAL A 257 21.83 -14.32 -17.06
CA VAL A 257 21.86 -14.84 -15.69
C VAL A 257 20.66 -14.36 -14.90
N VAL A 258 20.37 -13.05 -15.00
CA VAL A 258 19.23 -12.39 -14.38
C VAL A 258 17.93 -13.04 -14.81
N LYS A 259 17.77 -13.27 -16.11
CA LYS A 259 16.57 -13.92 -16.67
C LYS A 259 16.38 -15.34 -16.15
N ALA A 260 17.44 -16.14 -16.11
CA ALA A 260 17.39 -17.50 -15.55
C ALA A 260 16.98 -17.48 -14.06
N ALA A 261 17.57 -16.60 -13.28
CA ALA A 261 17.28 -16.48 -11.86
C ALA A 261 15.87 -15.93 -11.58
N ALA A 262 15.37 -14.99 -12.39
CA ALA A 262 13.99 -14.49 -12.27
C ALA A 262 12.95 -15.61 -12.50
N LYS A 263 13.21 -16.50 -13.47
CA LYS A 263 12.37 -17.68 -13.73
C LYS A 263 12.37 -18.64 -12.54
N GLN A 264 13.52 -18.88 -11.94
CA GLN A 264 13.63 -19.73 -10.74
C GLN A 264 12.95 -19.11 -9.53
N PHE A 265 13.09 -17.78 -9.37
CA PHE A 265 12.39 -17.04 -8.30
C PHE A 265 10.88 -17.20 -8.42
N ALA A 266 10.33 -16.99 -9.60
CA ALA A 266 8.91 -17.17 -9.84
C ALA A 266 8.43 -18.59 -9.45
N ARG A 267 9.18 -19.62 -9.85
CA ARG A 267 8.88 -21.02 -9.47
C ARG A 267 8.94 -21.23 -7.95
N ALA A 268 9.95 -20.68 -7.29
CA ALA A 268 10.14 -20.86 -5.85
C ALA A 268 9.12 -20.09 -5.03
N LEU A 269 8.67 -18.91 -5.51
CA LEU A 269 7.79 -18.02 -4.78
C LEU A 269 6.31 -18.40 -4.92
N LEU A 270 5.84 -18.66 -6.14
CA LEU A 270 4.42 -18.70 -6.45
C LEU A 270 3.71 -19.92 -5.86
N ARG A 271 2.69 -19.67 -5.05
CA ARG A 271 1.65 -20.61 -4.64
C ARG A 271 0.33 -20.21 -5.31
N PRO A 272 -0.73 -21.02 -5.24
CA PRO A 272 -2.01 -20.66 -5.86
C PRO A 272 -2.57 -19.31 -5.44
N GLN A 273 -2.38 -18.91 -4.17
CA GLN A 273 -2.84 -17.63 -3.64
C GLN A 273 -1.88 -16.46 -3.91
N ASP A 274 -0.60 -16.72 -4.14
CA ASP A 274 0.41 -15.68 -4.33
C ASP A 274 0.37 -15.09 -5.74
N ARG A 275 0.83 -13.88 -5.90
CA ARG A 275 0.89 -13.16 -7.18
C ARG A 275 2.26 -12.52 -7.35
N LEU A 276 2.81 -12.64 -8.54
CA LEU A 276 4.04 -12.00 -8.96
C LEU A 276 3.75 -11.13 -10.17
N ALA A 277 4.15 -9.87 -10.11
CA ALA A 277 4.21 -8.98 -11.26
C ALA A 277 5.68 -8.78 -11.63
N LEU A 278 5.96 -8.77 -12.93
CA LEU A 278 7.28 -8.47 -13.46
C LEU A 278 7.29 -7.07 -14.04
N ALA A 279 8.20 -6.25 -13.59
CA ALA A 279 8.47 -4.93 -14.13
C ALA A 279 9.93 -4.81 -14.56
N GLY A 280 10.17 -4.03 -15.58
CA GLY A 280 11.50 -3.66 -16.03
C GLY A 280 11.71 -2.17 -15.90
N PHE A 281 12.97 -1.76 -15.83
CA PHE A 281 13.32 -0.35 -15.90
C PHE A 281 14.65 -0.11 -16.61
N ASN A 282 14.75 1.09 -17.16
CA ASN A 282 15.94 1.76 -17.64
C ASN A 282 15.74 3.27 -17.37
N GLN A 283 15.61 4.12 -18.39
CA GLN A 283 15.16 5.51 -18.26
C GLN A 283 13.67 5.64 -17.95
N ARG A 284 12.90 4.54 -18.07
CA ARG A 284 11.48 4.45 -17.80
C ARG A 284 11.17 3.14 -17.10
N THR A 285 10.11 3.13 -16.32
CA THR A 285 9.56 1.93 -15.72
C THR A 285 8.46 1.38 -16.63
N PHE A 286 8.41 0.06 -16.81
CA PHE A 286 7.42 -0.61 -17.66
C PHE A 286 7.06 -1.97 -17.11
N TRP A 287 5.78 -2.32 -17.25
CA TRP A 287 5.29 -3.63 -16.87
C TRP A 287 5.58 -4.66 -17.96
N LEU A 288 6.01 -5.85 -17.55
CA LEU A 288 6.21 -7.02 -18.39
C LEU A 288 5.09 -8.03 -18.19
N THR A 289 4.57 -8.15 -16.96
CA THR A 289 3.34 -8.89 -16.63
C THR A 289 2.51 -8.13 -15.62
N ASP A 290 1.20 -8.32 -15.66
CA ASP A 290 0.35 -8.04 -14.51
C ASP A 290 0.59 -9.06 -13.39
N TYR A 291 -0.08 -8.88 -12.24
CA TYR A 291 -0.03 -9.83 -11.14
C TYR A 291 -0.59 -11.19 -11.54
N THR A 292 0.27 -12.19 -11.58
CA THR A 292 -0.08 -13.56 -11.99
C THR A 292 0.47 -14.60 -11.02
N ASN A 293 -0.17 -15.77 -10.96
CA ASN A 293 0.37 -16.97 -10.33
C ASN A 293 0.91 -17.99 -11.33
N ASP A 294 0.83 -17.67 -12.63
CA ASP A 294 1.39 -18.52 -13.69
C ASP A 294 2.86 -18.17 -13.94
N TRP A 295 3.74 -19.04 -13.46
CA TRP A 295 5.18 -18.89 -13.67
C TRP A 295 5.61 -18.95 -15.14
N ASN A 296 4.83 -19.61 -16.04
CA ASN A 296 5.15 -19.65 -17.46
C ASN A 296 5.00 -18.28 -18.12
N SER A 297 3.93 -17.55 -17.75
CA SER A 297 3.73 -16.16 -18.19
C SER A 297 4.90 -15.27 -17.77
N VAL A 298 5.37 -15.40 -16.52
CA VAL A 298 6.56 -14.68 -16.04
C VAL A 298 7.81 -15.08 -16.82
N ALA A 299 8.01 -16.39 -17.05
CA ALA A 299 9.19 -16.89 -17.75
C ALA A 299 9.26 -16.41 -19.22
N GLN A 300 8.12 -16.29 -19.89
CA GLN A 300 8.06 -15.77 -21.26
C GLN A 300 8.33 -14.25 -21.28
N ALA A 301 7.73 -13.51 -20.36
CA ALA A 301 7.85 -12.06 -20.30
C ALA A 301 9.29 -11.59 -20.03
N VAL A 302 10.04 -12.33 -19.18
CA VAL A 302 11.45 -12.01 -18.88
C VAL A 302 12.32 -12.01 -20.15
N ASP A 303 12.01 -12.82 -21.16
CA ASP A 303 12.85 -12.99 -22.36
C ASP A 303 12.67 -11.88 -23.40
N VAL A 304 11.56 -11.15 -23.34
CA VAL A 304 11.16 -10.19 -24.39
C VAL A 304 12.06 -8.96 -24.45
N VAL A 305 12.53 -8.45 -23.31
CA VAL A 305 13.21 -7.16 -23.24
C VAL A 305 14.70 -7.26 -23.48
N LYS A 306 15.22 -6.29 -24.23
CA LYS A 306 16.65 -6.09 -24.46
C LYS A 306 17.16 -4.90 -23.65
N PRO A 307 18.40 -4.96 -23.13
CA PRO A 307 19.00 -3.85 -22.38
C PRO A 307 19.22 -2.65 -23.29
N ILE A 308 18.85 -1.49 -22.81
CA ILE A 308 19.04 -0.21 -23.52
C ILE A 308 18.92 0.96 -22.55
N GLY A 309 19.74 1.98 -22.75
CA GLY A 309 19.63 3.26 -22.08
C GLY A 309 20.25 3.32 -20.68
N GLU A 310 19.98 4.40 -20.00
CA GLU A 310 20.52 4.73 -18.67
C GLU A 310 19.69 4.09 -17.55
N THR A 311 20.20 4.16 -16.32
CA THR A 311 19.59 3.57 -15.12
C THR A 311 18.91 4.65 -14.28
N HIS A 312 17.57 4.70 -14.27
CA HIS A 312 16.78 5.56 -13.38
C HIS A 312 16.22 4.75 -12.21
N LEU A 313 17.11 4.29 -11.34
CA LEU A 313 16.81 3.36 -10.25
C LEU A 313 15.84 3.95 -9.23
N TYR A 314 16.10 5.19 -8.78
CA TYR A 314 15.30 5.79 -7.70
C TYR A 314 13.87 6.07 -8.15
N ASP A 315 13.70 6.58 -9.38
CA ASP A 315 12.39 6.85 -9.96
C ASP A 315 11.58 5.55 -10.08
N SER A 316 12.23 4.49 -10.56
CA SER A 316 11.59 3.20 -10.78
C SER A 316 11.19 2.49 -9.50
N VAL A 317 12.03 2.54 -8.47
CA VAL A 317 11.69 1.97 -7.16
C VAL A 317 10.54 2.73 -6.51
N ILE A 318 10.52 4.07 -6.59
CA ILE A 318 9.41 4.90 -6.09
C ILE A 318 8.11 4.57 -6.82
N GLU A 319 8.15 4.47 -8.16
CA GLU A 319 6.97 4.11 -8.97
C GLU A 319 6.43 2.75 -8.57
N MET A 320 7.29 1.74 -8.42
CA MET A 320 6.85 0.39 -8.04
C MET A 320 6.34 0.33 -6.59
N LEU A 321 6.93 1.08 -5.68
CA LEU A 321 6.40 1.23 -4.33
C LEU A 321 5.01 1.88 -4.32
N TYR A 322 4.77 2.86 -5.17
CA TYR A 322 3.45 3.47 -5.31
C TYR A 322 2.42 2.48 -5.86
N GLN A 323 2.80 1.66 -6.84
CA GLN A 323 1.89 0.70 -7.44
C GLN A 323 1.58 -0.48 -6.49
N ILE A 324 2.58 -1.01 -5.81
CA ILE A 324 2.40 -2.19 -4.95
C ILE A 324 1.56 -1.89 -3.68
N GLN A 325 1.53 -0.64 -3.23
CA GLN A 325 0.66 -0.24 -2.11
C GLN A 325 -0.83 -0.33 -2.44
N LYS A 326 -1.19 -0.38 -3.73
CA LYS A 326 -2.58 -0.46 -4.18
C LYS A 326 -3.16 -1.87 -4.15
N VAL A 327 -2.31 -2.89 -3.96
CA VAL A 327 -2.79 -4.27 -3.86
C VAL A 327 -3.13 -4.61 -2.40
N PRO A 328 -4.20 -5.39 -2.18
CA PRO A 328 -4.56 -5.81 -0.83
C PRO A 328 -3.63 -6.91 -0.32
N GLY A 329 -3.47 -6.99 1.00
CA GLY A 329 -2.71 -8.04 1.65
C GLY A 329 -1.22 -7.75 1.77
N ARG A 330 -0.41 -8.80 1.81
CA ARG A 330 1.04 -8.70 1.98
C ARG A 330 1.71 -8.32 0.68
N ALA A 331 2.70 -7.45 0.77
CA ALA A 331 3.44 -6.96 -0.40
C ALA A 331 4.95 -6.99 -0.16
N ALA A 332 5.73 -7.14 -1.22
CA ALA A 332 7.18 -6.98 -1.21
C ALA A 332 7.70 -6.54 -2.59
N LEU A 333 8.73 -5.72 -2.59
CA LEU A 333 9.45 -5.30 -3.80
C LEU A 333 10.85 -5.92 -3.82
N VAL A 334 11.14 -6.70 -4.85
CA VAL A 334 12.49 -7.25 -5.10
C VAL A 334 13.09 -6.49 -6.26
N VAL A 335 14.26 -5.87 -6.06
CA VAL A 335 14.92 -5.02 -7.07
C VAL A 335 16.23 -5.65 -7.47
N LEU A 336 16.37 -6.00 -8.74
CA LEU A 336 17.61 -6.52 -9.28
C LEU A 336 18.26 -5.48 -10.19
N THR A 337 19.49 -5.05 -9.83
CA THR A 337 20.21 -3.97 -10.50
C THR A 337 21.72 -4.13 -10.31
N ASP A 338 22.53 -3.38 -11.05
CA ASP A 338 23.93 -3.18 -10.74
C ASP A 338 24.18 -2.08 -9.67
N GLY A 339 23.11 -1.41 -9.24
CA GLY A 339 23.08 -0.50 -8.10
C GLY A 339 23.48 0.94 -8.39
N VAL A 340 23.70 1.34 -9.64
CA VAL A 340 24.14 2.69 -9.99
C VAL A 340 22.99 3.49 -10.60
N ASP A 341 22.52 4.51 -9.90
CA ASP A 341 21.58 5.47 -10.45
C ASP A 341 22.30 6.50 -11.30
N GLN A 342 21.79 6.79 -12.50
CA GLN A 342 22.43 7.70 -13.46
C GLN A 342 21.62 8.95 -13.77
N GLY A 343 20.29 8.84 -13.81
CA GLY A 343 19.46 9.92 -14.35
C GLY A 343 18.12 10.13 -13.65
N SER A 344 17.88 9.56 -12.47
CA SER A 344 16.63 9.74 -11.76
C SER A 344 16.34 11.20 -11.42
N LYS A 345 15.09 11.60 -11.57
CA LYS A 345 14.53 12.88 -11.11
C LYS A 345 14.56 12.99 -9.59
N PHE A 346 14.22 11.89 -8.92
CA PHE A 346 14.28 11.79 -7.48
C PHE A 346 15.72 11.54 -7.00
N LYS A 347 16.04 12.07 -5.83
CA LYS A 347 17.30 11.80 -5.14
C LYS A 347 17.10 10.63 -4.16
N LEU A 348 18.20 10.07 -3.70
CA LEU A 348 18.17 9.00 -2.71
C LEU A 348 17.31 9.33 -1.48
N ASP A 349 17.40 10.55 -0.94
CA ASP A 349 16.65 10.93 0.26
C ASP A 349 15.13 10.90 0.02
N HIS A 350 14.69 11.23 -1.21
CA HIS A 350 13.28 11.08 -1.60
C HIS A 350 12.88 9.61 -1.64
N LEU A 351 13.72 8.73 -2.18
CA LEU A 351 13.48 7.29 -2.21
C LEU A 351 13.42 6.70 -0.80
N VAL A 352 14.40 7.02 0.06
CA VAL A 352 14.41 6.54 1.46
C VAL A 352 13.16 7.00 2.21
N HIS A 353 12.78 8.26 2.05
CA HIS A 353 11.57 8.79 2.65
C HIS A 353 10.33 8.04 2.16
N TYR A 354 10.21 7.83 0.84
CA TYR A 354 9.05 7.16 0.27
C TYR A 354 8.99 5.67 0.61
N ALA A 355 10.13 4.98 0.65
CA ALA A 355 10.20 3.58 1.07
C ALA A 355 9.71 3.39 2.52
N ARG A 356 10.10 4.30 3.41
CA ARG A 356 9.60 4.35 4.80
C ARG A 356 8.09 4.61 4.85
N TYR A 357 7.61 5.57 4.05
CA TYR A 357 6.19 5.92 3.97
C TYR A 357 5.35 4.75 3.41
N ALA A 358 5.87 4.05 2.41
CA ALA A 358 5.22 2.91 1.79
C ALA A 358 5.07 1.72 2.75
N GLY A 359 6.01 1.54 3.68
CA GLY A 359 5.98 0.42 4.64
C GLY A 359 6.08 -0.97 3.99
N VAL A 360 6.52 -1.03 2.73
CA VAL A 360 6.67 -2.27 1.96
C VAL A 360 8.11 -2.73 2.02
N PRO A 361 8.40 -3.99 2.40
CA PRO A 361 9.75 -4.53 2.39
C PRO A 361 10.39 -4.46 0.99
N VAL A 362 11.56 -3.82 0.92
CA VAL A 362 12.34 -3.68 -0.33
C VAL A 362 13.60 -4.52 -0.22
N TYR A 363 13.75 -5.49 -1.10
CA TYR A 363 14.89 -6.40 -1.20
C TYR A 363 15.80 -6.02 -2.37
N PRO A 364 16.81 -5.16 -2.18
CA PRO A 364 17.78 -4.89 -3.24
C PRO A 364 18.73 -6.07 -3.40
N VAL A 365 18.86 -6.57 -4.61
CA VAL A 365 19.80 -7.62 -5.03
C VAL A 365 20.76 -6.99 -6.04
N VAL A 366 22.00 -6.78 -5.65
CA VAL A 366 22.97 -6.02 -6.43
C VAL A 366 24.09 -6.93 -6.92
N LYS A 367 24.39 -6.85 -8.22
CA LYS A 367 25.49 -7.60 -8.80
C LYS A 367 26.83 -6.87 -8.69
N ASN A 368 27.85 -7.57 -8.22
CA ASN A 368 29.11 -6.99 -7.74
C ASN A 368 30.13 -6.58 -8.83
N LYS A 369 29.98 -7.00 -10.10
CA LYS A 369 30.99 -6.65 -11.14
C LYS A 369 31.17 -5.13 -11.29
N THR A 370 30.09 -4.41 -11.39
CA THR A 370 30.09 -2.95 -11.50
C THR A 370 30.48 -2.31 -10.17
N LEU A 371 29.98 -2.84 -9.05
CA LEU A 371 30.31 -2.35 -7.70
C LEU A 371 31.82 -2.51 -7.40
N SER A 372 32.45 -3.61 -7.79
CA SER A 372 33.89 -3.84 -7.58
C SER A 372 34.76 -2.86 -8.35
N ARG A 373 34.36 -2.48 -9.56
CA ARG A 373 35.01 -1.45 -10.37
C ARG A 373 34.88 -0.06 -9.72
N TRP A 374 33.67 0.27 -9.20
CA TRP A 374 33.41 1.54 -8.50
C TRP A 374 33.92 1.55 -7.06
N MET A 375 34.05 0.40 -6.40
CA MET A 375 34.66 0.29 -5.06
C MET A 375 36.12 0.74 -5.04
N LYS A 376 36.86 0.55 -6.13
CA LYS A 376 38.23 1.08 -6.28
C LYS A 376 38.28 2.61 -6.21
N PHE A 377 37.18 3.28 -6.56
CA PHE A 377 37.06 4.75 -6.53
C PHE A 377 36.26 5.29 -5.32
N GLY A 378 35.91 4.43 -4.35
CA GLY A 378 35.15 4.82 -3.15
C GLY A 378 33.64 5.01 -3.35
N VAL A 379 33.17 5.16 -4.58
CA VAL A 379 31.75 5.43 -4.91
C VAL A 379 30.87 4.20 -4.64
N GLY A 380 31.35 3.00 -4.96
CA GLY A 380 30.59 1.77 -4.77
C GLY A 380 30.24 1.45 -3.32
N ARG A 381 31.09 1.85 -2.35
CA ARG A 381 30.77 1.67 -0.91
C ARG A 381 29.65 2.58 -0.44
N VAL A 382 29.56 3.78 -1.00
CA VAL A 382 28.51 4.74 -0.68
C VAL A 382 27.17 4.22 -1.22
N GLN A 383 27.15 3.71 -2.45
CA GLN A 383 25.96 3.16 -3.08
C GLN A 383 25.45 1.91 -2.36
N ALA A 384 26.34 0.97 -2.01
CA ALA A 384 25.99 -0.22 -1.25
C ALA A 384 25.35 0.12 0.11
N ARG A 385 25.93 1.07 0.86
CA ARG A 385 25.36 1.54 2.13
C ARG A 385 23.99 2.19 1.98
N ARG A 386 23.70 2.79 0.83
CA ARG A 386 22.43 3.47 0.55
C ARG A 386 21.32 2.47 0.33
N LEU A 387 21.56 1.43 -0.47
CA LEU A 387 20.60 0.36 -0.73
C LEU A 387 20.36 -0.53 0.51
N ASP A 388 21.42 -0.78 1.28
CA ASP A 388 21.33 -1.46 2.56
C ASP A 388 20.42 -0.72 3.53
N ARG A 389 20.54 0.61 3.62
CA ARG A 389 19.66 1.45 4.44
C ARG A 389 18.19 1.33 4.04
N ILE A 390 17.88 1.28 2.73
CA ILE A 390 16.50 1.10 2.27
C ILE A 390 15.95 -0.24 2.72
N ALA A 391 16.73 -1.32 2.57
CA ALA A 391 16.35 -2.65 3.04
C ALA A 391 16.11 -2.67 4.55
N GLU A 392 17.04 -2.15 5.34
CA GLU A 392 16.92 -2.10 6.80
C GLU A 392 15.73 -1.26 7.27
N ASP A 393 15.52 -0.07 6.67
CA ASP A 393 14.41 0.83 7.04
C ASP A 393 13.04 0.20 6.74
N THR A 394 12.96 -0.73 5.78
CA THR A 394 11.74 -1.43 5.38
C THR A 394 11.63 -2.86 5.93
N GLY A 395 12.58 -3.30 6.75
CA GLY A 395 12.56 -4.62 7.38
C GLY A 395 12.97 -5.78 6.47
N ALA A 396 13.66 -5.48 5.36
CA ALA A 396 14.17 -6.44 4.40
C ALA A 396 15.69 -6.64 4.53
N THR A 397 16.26 -7.37 3.58
CA THR A 397 17.68 -7.67 3.50
C THR A 397 18.25 -7.19 2.17
N TYR A 398 19.40 -6.55 2.22
CA TYR A 398 20.23 -6.22 1.08
C TYR A 398 21.14 -7.39 0.72
N PHE A 399 21.27 -7.73 -0.56
CA PHE A 399 22.12 -8.80 -1.05
C PHE A 399 23.11 -8.29 -2.08
N ILE A 400 24.36 -8.69 -1.95
CA ILE A 400 25.39 -8.54 -2.98
C ILE A 400 25.68 -9.92 -3.53
N ILE A 401 25.63 -10.08 -4.85
CA ILE A 401 25.89 -11.34 -5.54
C ILE A 401 27.11 -11.23 -6.47
N GLN A 402 27.87 -12.30 -6.56
CA GLN A 402 29.06 -12.39 -7.43
C GLN A 402 28.89 -13.43 -8.55
N SER A 403 27.97 -14.37 -8.37
CA SER A 403 27.74 -15.50 -9.31
C SER A 403 26.27 -15.84 -9.47
N GLU A 404 25.96 -16.58 -10.51
CA GLU A 404 24.61 -17.15 -10.76
C GLU A 404 24.11 -18.00 -9.60
N ARG A 405 24.97 -18.88 -9.07
CA ARG A 405 24.63 -19.75 -7.95
C ARG A 405 24.27 -18.98 -6.67
N GLU A 406 24.89 -17.83 -6.47
CA GLU A 406 24.54 -16.94 -5.37
C GLU A 406 23.19 -16.29 -5.59
N LEU A 407 22.88 -15.87 -6.82
CA LEU A 407 21.59 -15.27 -7.17
C LEU A 407 20.43 -16.23 -6.90
N GLU A 408 20.57 -17.49 -7.30
CA GLU A 408 19.59 -18.55 -7.02
C GLU A 408 19.36 -18.76 -5.53
N LYS A 409 20.45 -18.81 -4.75
CA LYS A 409 20.38 -18.93 -3.28
C LYS A 409 19.71 -17.73 -2.64
N VAL A 410 20.01 -16.53 -3.12
CA VAL A 410 19.42 -15.28 -2.63
C VAL A 410 17.90 -15.27 -2.89
N TYR A 411 17.47 -15.62 -4.09
CA TYR A 411 16.04 -15.67 -4.40
C TYR A 411 15.30 -16.73 -3.61
N THR A 412 15.89 -17.92 -3.43
CA THR A 412 15.33 -18.96 -2.56
C THR A 412 15.19 -18.44 -1.12
N ARG A 413 16.20 -17.73 -0.63
CA ARG A 413 16.17 -17.13 0.71
C ARG A 413 15.11 -16.05 0.84
N ILE A 414 14.98 -15.15 -0.14
CA ILE A 414 13.91 -14.12 -0.15
C ILE A 414 12.53 -14.78 -0.13
N ALA A 415 12.31 -15.79 -0.99
CA ALA A 415 11.05 -16.51 -1.02
C ALA A 415 10.72 -17.20 0.33
N GLN A 416 11.71 -17.81 0.98
CA GLN A 416 11.56 -18.41 2.30
C GLN A 416 11.26 -17.34 3.37
N GLU A 417 12.01 -16.24 3.39
CA GLU A 417 11.81 -15.14 4.32
C GLU A 417 10.41 -14.55 4.20
N LEU A 418 9.96 -14.27 2.97
CA LEU A 418 8.61 -13.78 2.70
C LEU A 418 7.51 -14.76 3.14
N ARG A 419 7.73 -16.07 3.04
CA ARG A 419 6.78 -17.09 3.49
C ARG A 419 6.69 -17.22 5.00
N GLN A 420 7.78 -16.93 5.70
CA GLN A 420 7.91 -17.10 7.15
C GLN A 420 7.75 -15.79 7.92
N GLN A 421 7.23 -14.75 7.24
CA GLN A 421 6.90 -13.50 7.91
C GLN A 421 5.75 -13.66 8.90
N TYR A 422 5.73 -12.78 9.88
CA TYR A 422 4.63 -12.54 10.79
C TYR A 422 4.15 -11.11 10.63
N GLN A 423 2.91 -10.85 11.01
CA GLN A 423 2.37 -9.51 11.18
C GLN A 423 2.22 -9.24 12.68
N ILE A 424 2.95 -8.27 13.19
CA ILE A 424 2.74 -7.75 14.54
C ILE A 424 1.63 -6.71 14.47
N VAL A 425 0.60 -6.88 15.29
CA VAL A 425 -0.48 -5.90 15.47
C VAL A 425 -0.31 -5.24 16.83
N PHE A 426 -0.31 -3.92 16.86
CA PHE A 426 -0.21 -3.14 18.09
C PHE A 426 -0.94 -1.81 17.98
N TYR A 427 -1.19 -1.15 19.11
CA TYR A 427 -1.79 0.16 19.16
C TYR A 427 -0.72 1.25 19.28
N SER A 428 -0.79 2.24 18.38
CA SER A 428 0.04 3.43 18.41
C SER A 428 -0.79 4.65 18.82
N GLU A 429 -0.29 5.47 19.73
CA GLU A 429 -0.86 6.78 20.10
C GLU A 429 -0.45 7.89 19.13
N ALA A 430 -0.36 7.58 17.86
CA ALA A 430 0.18 8.47 16.85
C ALA A 430 -0.91 9.37 16.27
N ASN A 431 -0.84 10.66 16.55
CA ASN A 431 -1.82 11.67 16.14
C ASN A 431 -1.40 12.45 14.89
N THR A 432 -0.19 12.21 14.37
CA THR A 432 0.36 12.97 13.26
C THR A 432 0.72 12.04 12.11
N PRO A 433 -0.12 11.94 11.06
CA PRO A 433 0.06 10.96 9.96
C PRO A 433 1.38 11.08 9.20
N ASP A 434 1.97 12.27 9.14
CA ASP A 434 3.20 12.54 8.37
C ASP A 434 4.47 12.55 9.25
N GLN A 435 4.37 12.11 10.52
CA GLN A 435 5.51 12.07 11.42
C GLN A 435 6.07 10.65 11.54
N TRP A 436 7.34 10.48 11.18
CA TRP A 436 8.05 9.22 11.35
C TRP A 436 8.15 8.81 12.81
N ARG A 437 7.80 7.58 13.11
CA ARG A 437 7.94 6.95 14.41
C ARG A 437 8.94 5.82 14.34
N SER A 438 9.95 5.86 15.23
CA SER A 438 10.93 4.77 15.29
C SER A 438 10.29 3.51 15.88
N LEU A 439 10.64 2.35 15.33
CA LEU A 439 10.18 1.06 15.78
C LEU A 439 11.38 0.15 16.09
N GLN A 440 11.32 -0.54 17.22
CA GLN A 440 12.28 -1.56 17.56
C GLN A 440 11.56 -2.81 18.05
N VAL A 441 11.89 -3.94 17.47
CA VAL A 441 11.34 -5.26 17.84
C VAL A 441 12.49 -6.14 18.25
N VAL A 442 12.44 -6.68 19.48
CA VAL A 442 13.47 -7.53 20.06
C VAL A 442 12.84 -8.81 20.58
N SER A 443 13.52 -9.94 20.39
CA SER A 443 13.09 -11.22 20.97
C SER A 443 13.92 -11.58 22.21
N SER A 444 13.24 -11.94 23.30
CA SER A 444 13.87 -12.51 24.49
C SER A 444 14.36 -13.96 24.27
N GLY A 445 13.85 -14.64 23.24
CA GLY A 445 14.25 -15.99 22.84
C GLY A 445 15.53 -16.07 22.02
N GLY A 446 16.25 -14.95 21.83
CA GLY A 446 17.50 -14.89 21.07
C GLY A 446 17.35 -15.01 19.55
N GLN A 447 16.11 -15.03 19.02
CA GLN A 447 15.88 -15.01 17.57
C GLN A 447 16.33 -13.64 17.00
N ASN A 448 17.00 -13.69 15.85
CA ASN A 448 17.35 -12.48 15.10
C ASN A 448 16.14 -12.03 14.29
N ILE A 449 15.46 -10.98 14.79
CA ILE A 449 14.26 -10.42 14.18
C ILE A 449 14.65 -9.30 13.22
N ARG A 450 14.03 -9.29 12.05
CA ARG A 450 14.04 -8.18 11.12
C ARG A 450 12.65 -7.53 11.09
N ALA A 451 12.63 -6.25 11.37
CA ALA A 451 11.44 -5.40 11.32
C ALA A 451 11.79 -4.07 10.67
N PRO A 452 10.86 -3.34 10.11
CA PRO A 452 11.07 -1.95 9.72
C PRO A 452 11.60 -1.14 10.90
N ARG A 453 12.51 -0.21 10.64
CA ARG A 453 13.06 0.67 11.69
C ARG A 453 12.07 1.72 12.19
N GLY A 454 10.91 1.80 11.57
CA GLY A 454 9.85 2.71 11.94
C GLY A 454 8.73 2.70 10.90
N TYR A 455 7.78 3.60 11.06
CA TYR A 455 6.61 3.72 10.20
C TYR A 455 6.05 5.14 10.23
N PHE A 456 5.18 5.46 9.27
CA PHE A 456 4.29 6.61 9.30
C PHE A 456 2.89 6.11 9.68
N PRO A 457 2.26 6.68 10.72
CA PRO A 457 0.94 6.26 11.22
C PRO A 457 -0.19 6.48 10.23
#